data_2d31f3ff6ab124e081204bd741c6eb80
#
_entry.id   2d31f3ff6ab124e081204bd741c6eb80
#
_cell.length_a   1.000
_cell.length_b   1.000
_cell.length_c   1.000
_cell.angle_alpha   90.00
_cell.angle_beta   90.00
_cell.angle_gamma   90.00
#
_symmetry.space_group_name_H-M   'P 1'
#
loop_
_entity.id
_entity.type
_entity.pdbx_description
1 polymer ?
#
loop_
_entity_poly.entity_id
_entity_poly.type
_entity_poly.pdbx_seq_one_letter_code
_entity_poly.pdbx_strand_id
1 'polypeptide(L)'
;MVKITDQYTIKIKLKREGTSGPSTRDSMYKEETYAFDSCFGQNSTQEEIFEDTKMLMQSAIDGFNVCVFAYGQTGSGKTHTIQGSDDSPGIVPRALRELFDLKQKYESNQGFTINFECYIVELYLDQLHDLLYAPETAQADKPRLELREDPNSGMININNVQ
;
A
#
# COMPACT_ATOMS: atom_id res chain seq x y z
N MET A 1 17.56 -10.44 14.69
CA MET A 1 17.07 -11.58 13.90
C MET A 1 15.56 -11.60 13.98
N VAL A 2 14.89 -11.64 12.85
CA VAL A 2 13.41 -11.70 12.76
C VAL A 2 13.01 -13.14 12.46
N LYS A 3 11.98 -13.65 13.14
CA LYS A 3 11.43 -14.99 12.92
C LYS A 3 9.90 -14.91 12.93
N ILE A 4 9.25 -15.36 11.87
CA ILE A 4 7.82 -15.63 11.85
C ILE A 4 7.59 -16.95 12.56
N THR A 5 6.76 -16.95 13.59
CA THR A 5 6.47 -18.14 14.41
C THR A 5 5.20 -18.85 13.97
N ASP A 6 4.25 -18.09 13.47
CA ASP A 6 2.98 -18.56 12.93
C ASP A 6 2.38 -17.48 11.99
N GLN A 7 1.20 -17.73 11.45
CA GLN A 7 0.53 -16.84 10.50
C GLN A 7 0.29 -15.42 11.04
N TYR A 8 0.31 -15.21 12.35
CA TYR A 8 -0.07 -13.94 12.98
C TYR A 8 1.04 -13.33 13.81
N THR A 9 2.17 -14.03 14.02
CA THR A 9 3.13 -13.65 15.03
C THR A 9 4.55 -13.58 14.51
N ILE A 10 5.21 -12.46 14.81
CA ILE A 10 6.62 -12.23 14.52
C ILE A 10 7.38 -12.07 15.84
N LYS A 11 8.50 -12.75 15.97
CA LYS A 11 9.49 -12.56 17.06
C LYS A 11 10.73 -11.88 16.55
N ILE A 12 11.17 -10.86 17.27
CA ILE A 12 12.38 -10.10 16.96
C ILE A 12 13.37 -10.22 18.11
N LYS A 13 14.60 -10.66 17.80
CA LYS A 13 15.71 -10.61 18.74
C LYS A 13 16.48 -9.32 18.58
N LEU A 14 16.39 -8.45 19.57
CA LEU A 14 17.08 -7.17 19.65
C LEU A 14 18.29 -7.29 20.58
N LYS A 15 19.43 -6.72 20.17
CA LYS A 15 20.61 -6.64 21.02
C LYS A 15 20.36 -5.60 22.11
N ARG A 16 20.59 -5.98 23.38
CA ARG A 16 20.52 -5.02 24.49
C ARG A 16 21.69 -4.05 24.41
N GLU A 17 21.41 -2.76 24.50
CA GLU A 17 22.43 -1.72 24.61
C GLU A 17 22.99 -1.72 26.05
N GLY A 18 24.30 -1.58 26.18
CA GLY A 18 24.96 -1.31 27.50
C GLY A 18 25.45 -2.50 28.33
N THR A 19 25.43 -3.72 27.84
CA THR A 19 26.02 -4.87 28.55
C THR A 19 27.50 -5.03 28.19
N SER A 20 28.39 -4.33 28.92
CA SER A 20 29.83 -4.50 28.88
C SER A 20 30.29 -5.39 30.02
N GLY A 21 29.91 -6.66 30.01
CA GLY A 21 30.33 -7.65 31.02
C GLY A 21 30.30 -9.07 30.48
N PRO A 22 30.95 -10.05 31.13
CA PRO A 22 30.90 -11.46 30.73
C PRO A 22 29.50 -12.01 30.98
N SER A 23 28.61 -11.80 30.02
CA SER A 23 27.24 -12.32 30.04
C SER A 23 27.10 -13.48 29.07
N THR A 24 26.32 -14.47 29.43
CA THR A 24 25.95 -15.59 28.56
C THR A 24 25.27 -15.04 27.30
N ARG A 25 25.42 -15.69 26.14
CA ARG A 25 24.84 -15.25 24.85
C ARG A 25 23.35 -14.89 24.93
N ASP A 26 22.58 -15.58 25.76
CA ASP A 26 21.14 -15.34 25.95
C ASP A 26 20.82 -14.04 26.70
N SER A 27 21.70 -13.57 27.59
CA SER A 27 21.48 -12.32 28.34
C SER A 27 21.73 -11.06 27.49
N MET A 28 22.37 -11.20 26.32
CA MET A 28 22.69 -10.09 25.39
C MET A 28 21.54 -9.69 24.48
N TYR A 29 20.48 -10.49 24.38
CA TYR A 29 19.37 -10.25 23.50
C TYR A 29 18.06 -10.15 24.29
N LYS A 30 17.18 -9.25 23.84
CA LYS A 30 15.78 -9.17 24.26
C LYS A 30 14.92 -9.72 23.11
N GLU A 31 14.02 -10.63 23.42
CA GLU A 31 13.02 -11.10 22.48
C GLU A 31 11.76 -10.25 22.62
N GLU A 32 11.28 -9.70 21.53
CA GLU A 32 10.00 -9.00 21.45
C GLU A 32 9.07 -9.73 20.48
N THR A 33 7.81 -9.82 20.83
CA THR A 33 6.78 -10.52 20.05
C THR A 33 5.75 -9.50 19.59
N TYR A 34 5.43 -9.53 18.31
CA TYR A 34 4.44 -8.66 17.69
C TYR A 34 3.38 -9.52 17.00
N ALA A 35 2.10 -9.12 17.17
CA ALA A 35 0.97 -9.76 16.51
C ALA A 35 0.44 -8.87 15.39
N PHE A 36 0.05 -9.50 14.28
CA PHE A 36 -0.51 -8.89 13.09
C PHE A 36 -1.69 -9.72 12.61
N ASP A 37 -2.52 -9.17 11.72
CA ASP A 37 -3.63 -9.92 11.11
C ASP A 37 -3.11 -11.03 10.18
N SER A 38 -1.98 -10.80 9.49
CA SER A 38 -1.27 -11.81 8.71
C SER A 38 0.24 -11.53 8.66
N CYS A 39 1.04 -12.58 8.64
CA CYS A 39 2.49 -12.53 8.53
C CYS A 39 2.96 -13.34 7.33
N PHE A 40 3.64 -12.69 6.39
CA PHE A 40 4.16 -13.30 5.17
C PHE A 40 5.66 -13.54 5.28
N GLY A 41 6.10 -14.75 4.94
CA GLY A 41 7.50 -15.16 4.98
C GLY A 41 8.25 -14.87 3.69
N GLN A 42 9.53 -15.24 3.67
CA GLN A 42 10.39 -15.04 2.49
C GLN A 42 9.94 -15.81 1.24
N ASN A 43 9.17 -16.88 1.42
CA ASN A 43 8.68 -17.73 0.33
C ASN A 43 7.22 -17.41 -0.04
N SER A 44 6.60 -16.42 0.61
CA SER A 44 5.25 -16.00 0.28
C SER A 44 5.21 -15.36 -1.10
N THR A 45 4.19 -15.70 -1.86
CA THR A 45 3.97 -15.19 -3.21
C THR A 45 3.17 -13.89 -3.20
N GLN A 46 3.20 -13.16 -4.32
CA GLN A 46 2.38 -11.97 -4.51
C GLN A 46 0.87 -12.31 -4.50
N GLU A 47 0.52 -13.49 -5.00
CA GLU A 47 -0.85 -14.03 -4.98
C GLU A 47 -1.35 -14.19 -3.55
N GLU A 48 -0.56 -14.86 -2.69
CA GLU A 48 -0.91 -15.08 -1.28
C GLU A 48 -1.12 -13.76 -0.54
N ILE A 49 -0.24 -12.77 -0.77
CA ILE A 49 -0.38 -11.44 -0.18
C ILE A 49 -1.65 -10.74 -0.69
N PHE A 50 -1.96 -10.89 -1.99
CA PHE A 50 -3.14 -10.27 -2.58
C PHE A 50 -4.44 -10.89 -2.08
N GLU A 51 -4.51 -12.19 -1.88
CA GLU A 51 -5.73 -12.86 -1.38
C GLU A 51 -6.20 -12.28 -0.03
N ASP A 52 -5.28 -11.91 0.86
CA ASP A 52 -5.62 -11.24 2.13
C ASP A 52 -6.18 -9.82 1.93
N THR A 53 -5.82 -9.15 0.83
CA THR A 53 -6.27 -7.78 0.53
C THR A 53 -7.44 -7.70 -0.45
N LYS A 54 -7.75 -8.80 -1.13
CA LYS A 54 -8.75 -8.87 -2.20
C LYS A 54 -10.14 -8.38 -1.78
N MET A 55 -10.56 -8.70 -0.56
CA MET A 55 -11.85 -8.28 -0.01
C MET A 55 -11.99 -6.74 0.10
N LEU A 56 -10.88 -6.03 0.16
CA LEU A 56 -10.89 -4.57 0.15
C LEU A 56 -11.40 -3.99 -1.18
N MET A 57 -11.19 -4.70 -2.28
CA MET A 57 -11.68 -4.28 -3.60
C MET A 57 -13.21 -4.35 -3.66
N GLN A 58 -13.79 -5.40 -3.08
CA GLN A 58 -15.25 -5.50 -2.92
C GLN A 58 -15.78 -4.37 -2.04
N SER A 59 -15.13 -4.10 -0.90
CA SER A 59 -15.53 -3.01 -0.01
C SER A 59 -15.50 -1.64 -0.71
N ALA A 60 -14.52 -1.40 -1.58
CA ALA A 60 -14.45 -0.17 -2.37
C ALA A 60 -15.64 -0.04 -3.35
N ILE A 61 -16.02 -1.11 -4.04
CA ILE A 61 -17.21 -1.14 -4.92
C ILE A 61 -18.51 -0.94 -4.11
N ASP A 62 -18.56 -1.44 -2.88
CA ASP A 62 -19.70 -1.26 -1.96
C ASP A 62 -19.78 0.16 -1.37
N GLY A 63 -18.83 1.05 -1.71
CA GLY A 63 -18.83 2.47 -1.34
C GLY A 63 -18.02 2.82 -0.09
N PHE A 64 -17.20 1.91 0.41
CA PHE A 64 -16.31 2.18 1.54
C PHE A 64 -14.97 2.77 1.07
N ASN A 65 -14.46 3.74 1.82
CA ASN A 65 -13.12 4.24 1.61
C ASN A 65 -12.08 3.19 2.04
N VAL A 66 -11.22 2.82 1.12
CA VAL A 66 -10.15 1.85 1.36
C VAL A 66 -8.80 2.52 1.17
N CYS A 67 -7.88 2.28 2.10
CA CYS A 67 -6.50 2.72 2.00
C CYS A 67 -5.56 1.54 2.13
N VAL A 68 -4.65 1.38 1.19
CA VAL A 68 -3.55 0.39 1.25
C VAL A 68 -2.25 1.14 1.40
N PHE A 69 -1.57 0.93 2.50
CA PHE A 69 -0.36 1.66 2.87
C PHE A 69 0.83 0.72 3.06
N ALA A 70 1.90 0.92 2.28
CA ALA A 70 3.15 0.19 2.43
C ALA A 70 4.15 1.00 3.26
N TYR A 71 4.58 0.46 4.39
CA TYR A 71 5.50 1.09 5.32
C TYR A 71 6.79 0.29 5.48
N GLY A 72 7.91 0.99 5.55
CA GLY A 72 9.22 0.38 5.77
C GLY A 72 10.37 1.28 5.30
N GLN A 73 11.59 0.94 5.69
CA GLN A 73 12.79 1.65 5.25
C GLN A 73 13.05 1.47 3.74
N THR A 74 13.95 2.26 3.17
CA THR A 74 14.41 2.08 1.79
C THR A 74 15.00 0.67 1.62
N GLY A 75 14.62 -0.03 0.54
CA GLY A 75 15.06 -1.40 0.27
C GLY A 75 14.29 -2.49 1.04
N SER A 76 13.25 -2.16 1.83
CA SER A 76 12.43 -3.15 2.54
C SER A 76 11.44 -3.93 1.68
N GLY A 77 11.32 -3.61 0.38
CA GLY A 77 10.42 -4.30 -0.53
C GLY A 77 9.05 -3.62 -0.73
N LYS A 78 8.84 -2.38 -0.26
CA LYS A 78 7.56 -1.65 -0.46
C LYS A 78 7.10 -1.65 -1.92
N THR A 79 7.98 -1.25 -2.83
CA THR A 79 7.69 -1.20 -4.27
C THR A 79 7.43 -2.59 -4.84
N HIS A 80 8.20 -3.60 -4.41
CA HIS A 80 7.98 -4.98 -4.81
C HIS A 80 6.58 -5.47 -4.39
N THR A 81 6.14 -5.15 -3.17
CA THR A 81 4.80 -5.55 -2.69
C THR A 81 3.69 -4.78 -3.40
N ILE A 82 3.84 -3.47 -3.62
CA ILE A 82 2.80 -2.63 -4.22
C ILE A 82 2.73 -2.80 -5.73
N GLN A 83 3.85 -2.65 -6.44
CA GLN A 83 3.90 -2.71 -7.91
C GLN A 83 4.27 -4.10 -8.42
N GLY A 84 5.23 -4.75 -7.77
CA GLY A 84 5.79 -6.02 -8.25
C GLY A 84 6.68 -5.84 -9.48
N SER A 85 6.66 -6.85 -10.33
CA SER A 85 7.30 -6.88 -11.66
C SER A 85 6.31 -7.41 -12.69
N ASP A 86 6.70 -7.36 -13.98
CA ASP A 86 5.87 -7.89 -15.08
C ASP A 86 5.57 -9.38 -14.91
N ASP A 87 6.55 -10.14 -14.44
CA ASP A 87 6.42 -11.59 -14.21
C ASP A 87 5.74 -11.91 -12.88
N SER A 88 5.75 -10.98 -11.91
CA SER A 88 5.17 -11.15 -10.58
C SER A 88 4.52 -9.85 -10.10
N PRO A 89 3.32 -9.52 -10.63
CA PRO A 89 2.59 -8.30 -10.30
C PRO A 89 2.27 -8.21 -8.80
N GLY A 90 2.41 -7.00 -8.23
CA GLY A 90 2.08 -6.72 -6.84
C GLY A 90 0.60 -6.44 -6.61
N ILE A 91 0.30 -5.78 -5.47
CA ILE A 91 -1.07 -5.49 -5.03
C ILE A 91 -1.79 -4.57 -6.04
N VAL A 92 -1.18 -3.48 -6.52
CA VAL A 92 -1.86 -2.49 -7.37
C VAL A 92 -2.34 -3.09 -8.70
N PRO A 93 -1.50 -3.74 -9.53
CA PRO A 93 -1.98 -4.31 -10.79
C PRO A 93 -3.01 -5.44 -10.58
N ARG A 94 -2.96 -6.17 -9.47
CA ARG A 94 -3.96 -7.19 -9.13
C ARG A 94 -5.26 -6.55 -8.67
N ALA A 95 -5.20 -5.50 -7.85
CA ALA A 95 -6.36 -4.75 -7.39
C ALA A 95 -7.11 -4.11 -8.57
N LEU A 96 -6.40 -3.50 -9.51
CA LEU A 96 -7.01 -2.94 -10.71
C LEU A 96 -7.72 -4.03 -11.52
N ARG A 97 -7.11 -5.18 -11.74
CA ARG A 97 -7.78 -6.31 -12.41
C ARG A 97 -9.06 -6.72 -11.70
N GLU A 98 -9.01 -6.95 -10.39
CA GLU A 98 -10.17 -7.32 -9.58
C GLU A 98 -11.29 -6.27 -9.64
N LEU A 99 -10.95 -4.97 -9.58
CA LEU A 99 -11.92 -3.88 -9.72
C LEU A 99 -12.62 -3.90 -11.09
N PHE A 100 -11.88 -4.14 -12.18
CA PHE A 100 -12.47 -4.24 -13.51
C PHE A 100 -13.32 -5.52 -13.68
N ASP A 101 -12.92 -6.62 -13.09
CA ASP A 101 -13.72 -7.86 -13.08
C ASP A 101 -15.02 -7.67 -12.29
N LEU A 102 -14.96 -7.01 -11.13
CA LEU A 102 -16.13 -6.63 -10.34
C LEU A 102 -17.03 -5.67 -11.11
N LYS A 103 -16.47 -4.63 -11.74
CA LYS A 103 -17.23 -3.71 -12.61
C LYS A 103 -18.02 -4.48 -13.67
N GLN A 104 -17.38 -5.35 -14.43
CA GLN A 104 -18.03 -6.12 -15.47
C GLN A 104 -19.18 -6.98 -14.91
N LYS A 105 -18.97 -7.61 -13.76
CA LYS A 105 -19.97 -8.42 -13.06
C LYS A 105 -21.19 -7.59 -12.64
N TYR A 106 -20.98 -6.40 -12.06
CA TYR A 106 -22.06 -5.54 -11.59
C TYR A 106 -22.83 -4.89 -12.72
N GLU A 107 -22.16 -4.42 -13.76
CA GLU A 107 -22.79 -3.82 -14.94
C GLU A 107 -23.64 -4.85 -15.70
N SER A 108 -23.18 -6.11 -15.81
CA SER A 108 -23.92 -7.18 -16.49
C SER A 108 -25.14 -7.65 -15.72
N ASN A 109 -25.10 -7.68 -14.39
CA ASN A 109 -26.13 -8.34 -13.58
C ASN A 109 -27.10 -7.36 -12.91
N GLN A 110 -26.71 -6.12 -12.68
CA GLN A 110 -27.47 -5.19 -11.84
C GLN A 110 -27.82 -3.86 -12.54
N GLY A 111 -27.39 -3.66 -13.78
CA GLY A 111 -27.68 -2.45 -14.56
C GLY A 111 -27.03 -1.17 -14.02
N PHE A 112 -26.02 -1.29 -13.15
CA PHE A 112 -25.21 -0.16 -12.72
C PHE A 112 -24.18 0.20 -13.79
N THR A 113 -23.78 1.46 -13.82
CA THR A 113 -22.61 1.93 -14.54
C THR A 113 -21.56 2.37 -13.55
N ILE A 114 -20.36 1.78 -13.60
CA ILE A 114 -19.25 2.10 -12.71
C ILE A 114 -18.18 2.82 -13.53
N ASN A 115 -17.80 4.02 -13.11
CA ASN A 115 -16.70 4.77 -13.68
C ASN A 115 -15.54 4.79 -12.67
N PHE A 116 -14.32 4.57 -13.17
CA PHE A 116 -13.10 4.71 -12.38
C PHE A 116 -12.34 5.95 -12.84
N GLU A 117 -11.90 6.73 -11.88
CA GLU A 117 -10.95 7.82 -12.07
C GLU A 117 -9.67 7.49 -11.31
N CYS A 118 -8.53 7.84 -11.87
CA CYS A 118 -7.22 7.54 -11.29
C CYS A 118 -6.36 8.80 -11.26
N TYR A 119 -5.73 9.04 -10.13
CA TYR A 119 -4.73 10.08 -9.94
C TYR A 119 -3.43 9.46 -9.48
N ILE A 120 -2.30 9.92 -10.01
CA ILE A 120 -0.97 9.50 -9.54
C ILE A 120 -0.23 10.74 -9.08
N VAL A 121 -0.07 10.88 -7.78
CA VAL A 121 0.51 12.05 -7.15
C VAL A 121 1.74 11.65 -6.33
N GLU A 122 2.82 12.38 -6.50
CA GLU A 122 4.02 12.29 -5.68
C GLU A 122 4.07 13.44 -4.68
N LEU A 123 4.34 13.14 -3.41
CA LEU A 123 4.71 14.13 -2.42
C LEU A 123 6.24 14.13 -2.24
N TYR A 124 6.88 15.19 -2.72
CA TYR A 124 8.32 15.35 -2.61
C TYR A 124 8.70 16.75 -2.08
N LEU A 125 9.47 16.82 -1.00
CA LEU A 125 9.88 18.05 -0.32
C LEU A 125 8.70 19.01 -0.07
N ASP A 126 7.62 18.48 0.54
CA ASP A 126 6.38 19.20 0.87
C ASP A 126 5.63 19.80 -0.35
N GLN A 127 5.95 19.31 -1.55
CA GLN A 127 5.25 19.69 -2.78
C GLN A 127 4.56 18.49 -3.41
N LEU A 128 3.34 18.70 -3.88
CA LEU A 128 2.57 17.70 -4.61
C LEU A 128 2.85 17.83 -6.11
N HIS A 129 3.14 16.69 -6.74
CA HIS A 129 3.39 16.59 -8.17
C HIS A 129 2.40 15.60 -8.79
N ASP A 130 1.67 16.05 -9.80
CA ASP A 130 0.88 15.18 -10.67
C ASP A 130 1.83 14.43 -11.62
N LEU A 131 1.86 13.12 -11.54
CA LEU A 131 2.70 12.27 -12.39
C LEU A 131 2.04 11.91 -13.72
N LEU A 132 0.73 12.18 -13.87
CA LEU A 132 0.01 12.01 -15.13
C LEU A 132 0.02 13.29 -15.98
N TYR A 133 0.41 14.43 -15.41
CA TYR A 133 0.46 15.69 -16.13
C TYR A 133 1.46 15.64 -17.29
N ALA A 134 0.96 15.70 -18.51
CA ALA A 134 1.75 15.84 -19.73
C ALA A 134 1.57 17.27 -20.27
N PRO A 135 2.56 18.17 -20.14
CA PRO A 135 2.45 19.51 -20.69
C PRO A 135 2.37 19.46 -22.22
N GLU A 136 1.36 20.10 -22.80
CA GLU A 136 1.23 20.22 -24.26
C GLU A 136 2.39 20.99 -24.89
N THR A 137 3.04 21.85 -24.11
CA THR A 137 4.24 22.60 -24.51
C THR A 137 5.28 22.65 -23.38
N ALA A 138 6.55 22.67 -23.71
CA ALA A 138 7.66 22.78 -22.75
C ALA A 138 7.65 24.06 -21.89
N GLN A 139 6.76 25.02 -22.18
CA GLN A 139 6.62 26.31 -21.49
C GLN A 139 5.30 26.42 -20.68
N ALA A 140 4.47 25.36 -20.64
CA ALA A 140 3.26 25.39 -19.83
C ALA A 140 3.64 25.30 -18.34
N ASP A 141 3.19 26.28 -17.56
CA ASP A 141 3.34 26.27 -16.11
C ASP A 141 2.58 25.04 -15.54
N LYS A 142 3.31 24.21 -14.82
CA LYS A 142 2.72 23.04 -14.14
C LYS A 142 1.71 23.55 -13.09
N PRO A 143 0.45 23.12 -13.12
CA PRO A 143 -0.54 23.55 -12.14
C PRO A 143 -0.10 23.11 -10.74
N ARG A 144 -0.20 24.04 -9.80
CA ARG A 144 0.07 23.71 -8.39
C ARG A 144 -1.10 22.91 -7.83
N LEU A 145 -0.81 21.70 -7.37
CA LEU A 145 -1.79 20.88 -6.68
C LEU A 145 -2.05 21.40 -5.28
N GLU A 146 -3.32 21.39 -4.88
CA GLU A 146 -3.76 21.77 -3.54
C GLU A 146 -4.67 20.71 -2.95
N LEU A 147 -4.45 20.39 -1.67
CA LEU A 147 -5.37 19.56 -0.90
C LEU A 147 -6.48 20.44 -0.37
N ARG A 148 -7.72 20.07 -0.61
CA ARG A 148 -8.91 20.73 -0.04
C ARG A 148 -9.83 19.71 0.58
N GLU A 149 -10.28 20.02 1.78
CA GLU A 149 -11.34 19.26 2.42
C GLU A 149 -12.70 19.78 1.94
N ASP A 150 -13.56 18.87 1.48
CA ASP A 150 -14.96 19.18 1.19
C ASP A 150 -15.71 19.39 2.52
N PRO A 151 -16.25 20.59 2.77
CA PRO A 151 -16.90 20.91 4.06
C PRO A 151 -18.17 20.10 4.34
N ASN A 152 -18.77 19.47 3.34
CA ASN A 152 -19.99 18.69 3.50
C ASN A 152 -19.71 17.21 3.76
N SER A 153 -18.72 16.63 3.08
CA SER A 153 -18.39 15.21 3.16
C SER A 153 -17.18 14.92 4.06
N GLY A 154 -16.37 15.93 4.39
CA GLY A 154 -15.09 15.75 5.08
C GLY A 154 -14.02 15.04 4.22
N MET A 155 -14.29 14.81 2.95
CA MET A 155 -13.34 14.17 2.05
C MET A 155 -12.27 15.16 1.61
N ILE A 156 -11.03 14.68 1.56
CA ILE A 156 -9.91 15.45 1.03
C ILE A 156 -9.84 15.22 -0.48
N ASN A 157 -9.95 16.31 -1.23
CA ASN A 157 -9.81 16.32 -2.68
C ASN A 157 -8.48 16.97 -3.08
N ILE A 158 -7.92 16.50 -4.18
CA ILE A 158 -6.75 17.11 -4.81
C ILE A 158 -7.25 17.97 -5.97
N ASN A 159 -7.10 19.28 -5.86
CA ASN A 159 -7.48 20.20 -6.92
C ASN A 159 -6.36 20.35 -7.96
N ASN A 160 -6.74 20.66 -9.20
CA ASN A 160 -5.85 20.87 -10.35
C ASN A 160 -5.09 19.62 -10.79
N VAL A 161 -5.51 18.42 -10.39
CA VAL A 161 -5.02 17.16 -10.95
C VAL A 161 -5.70 16.91 -12.31
N GLN A 162 -4.97 16.33 -13.27
CA GLN A 162 -5.48 15.96 -14.60
C GLN A 162 -5.94 14.53 -14.68
#